data_31b33ef4c78be4598c20134625587de9
#
_entry.id   31b33ef4c78be4598c20134625587de9
#
_cell.length_a   1.000
_cell.length_b   1.000
_cell.length_c   1.000
_cell.angle_alpha   90.00
_cell.angle_beta   90.00
_cell.angle_gamma   90.00
#
_symmetry.space_group_name_H-M   'P 1'
#
loop_
_entity.id
_entity.type
_entity.pdbx_description
1 polymer ?
#
loop_
_entity_poly.entity_id
_entity_poly.type
_entity_poly.pdbx_seq_one_letter_code
_entity_poly.pdbx_strand_id
1 'polypeptide(L)'
;MLIRIRAKDGQFRCEVQPGDDASKLLEQILASTKADAETLTLSDAPHSPGRSASELRDQSISSLGLRHGDMLFASYQDKQEEASTSQSSAPVSEDAVDVYWSQQRGLIPRQHDRQFCRHGEKGMCDYCMPIEPYDMTYHAQHGIKHLSFHAYLRQQNIGVPSASTSYVPPLEELSYRVKVPCPSGQHESWPASICTKCQPSAITLQRQKYRMVDHVEFVHSALIDRMLDAWRKTATQRFGYLLGHYEPYDKVPMGIKAVVEAIHEPPQAGETDGIVLGMPWDDEARIQELAEWCGLCVVGMIYTDLEVADPTHSDPTQAGLVSCKRHADSFFLSGQEALFAAQQQSQHKNACRWSQSSLFNSKFVTCVLSGNPMGEIDVSAYQVSEQVMAMVDADMIEASVHPTTIRLKPSDSTRYVPDVFYRYTNKYGIDVKENASPTFPVEYLLVTCTHGFPTEPKPRFLSSAFAIENRPGLEDQTLDGLLAEVRNVTPDTLVSWLSDWHLLAFLGQTGFLSPDDMRVACRVAVTHRGQEALMSSSGWQTLVTIAQESAPQPSPPPPAEAEPEALADAPSEGSACPHCTFLNAPGSTDCDVCGLPLH
;
A
#
# COMPACT_ATOMS: atom_id res chain seq x y z
N MET A 1 31.00 -21.41 -49.85
CA MET A 1 30.11 -22.48 -50.31
C MET A 1 28.88 -22.51 -49.42
N LEU A 2 27.74 -22.95 -49.94
CA LEU A 2 26.50 -23.08 -49.17
C LEU A 2 26.31 -24.52 -48.72
N ILE A 3 26.09 -24.76 -47.45
CA ILE A 3 25.73 -26.05 -46.87
C ILE A 3 24.31 -25.94 -46.33
N ARG A 4 23.48 -26.94 -46.59
CA ARG A 4 22.10 -27.00 -46.08
C ARG A 4 22.08 -27.84 -44.82
N ILE A 5 21.48 -27.30 -43.80
CA ILE A 5 21.32 -27.99 -42.52
C ILE A 5 19.82 -28.28 -42.32
N ARG A 6 19.52 -29.54 -42.06
CA ARG A 6 18.19 -29.99 -41.68
C ARG A 6 18.18 -30.38 -40.21
N ALA A 7 17.39 -29.66 -39.45
CA ALA A 7 17.22 -29.84 -38.00
C ALA A 7 15.75 -30.08 -37.67
N LYS A 8 15.45 -30.44 -36.43
CA LYS A 8 14.06 -30.55 -35.95
C LYS A 8 13.26 -29.26 -36.07
N ASP A 9 13.93 -28.10 -35.97
CA ASP A 9 13.32 -26.76 -36.06
C ASP A 9 13.15 -26.25 -37.50
N GLY A 10 13.57 -27.03 -38.50
CA GLY A 10 13.45 -26.67 -39.90
C GLY A 10 14.71 -26.87 -40.72
N GLN A 11 14.74 -26.27 -41.91
CA GLN A 11 15.88 -26.31 -42.81
C GLN A 11 16.41 -24.89 -43.03
N PHE A 12 17.72 -24.68 -42.83
CA PHE A 12 18.41 -23.42 -43.06
C PHE A 12 19.72 -23.61 -43.81
N ARG A 13 20.38 -22.51 -44.18
CA ARG A 13 21.59 -22.51 -45.01
C ARG A 13 22.71 -21.83 -44.26
N CYS A 14 23.88 -22.47 -44.26
CA CYS A 14 25.10 -21.90 -43.69
C CYS A 14 26.06 -21.54 -44.82
N GLU A 15 26.70 -20.40 -44.73
CA GLU A 15 27.75 -19.95 -45.64
C GLU A 15 29.12 -20.14 -45.00
N VAL A 16 29.96 -20.96 -45.62
CA VAL A 16 31.32 -21.23 -45.16
C VAL A 16 32.28 -21.29 -46.36
N GLN A 17 33.56 -21.08 -46.14
CA GLN A 17 34.60 -21.29 -47.16
C GLN A 17 35.32 -22.64 -46.97
N PRO A 18 35.87 -23.27 -48.02
CA PRO A 18 36.54 -24.56 -47.89
C PRO A 18 37.69 -24.57 -46.90
N GLY A 19 38.35 -23.46 -46.68
CA GLY A 19 39.44 -23.31 -45.71
C GLY A 19 39.03 -22.89 -44.29
N ASP A 20 37.72 -22.63 -44.06
CA ASP A 20 37.22 -22.30 -42.73
C ASP A 20 37.24 -23.53 -41.82
N ASP A 21 37.40 -23.29 -40.53
CA ASP A 21 37.22 -24.31 -39.50
C ASP A 21 35.75 -24.65 -39.34
N ALA A 22 35.46 -25.90 -38.98
CA ALA A 22 34.08 -26.34 -38.72
C ALA A 22 33.43 -25.59 -37.52
N SER A 23 34.21 -24.98 -36.64
CA SER A 23 33.72 -24.11 -35.58
C SER A 23 32.80 -23.03 -36.13
N LYS A 24 33.12 -22.44 -37.29
CA LYS A 24 32.32 -21.40 -37.94
C LYS A 24 30.97 -21.92 -38.44
N LEU A 25 30.93 -23.17 -38.92
CA LEU A 25 29.71 -23.86 -39.30
C LEU A 25 28.85 -24.16 -38.06
N LEU A 26 29.45 -24.63 -37.01
CA LEU A 26 28.80 -24.96 -35.73
C LEU A 26 28.20 -23.69 -35.08
N GLU A 27 28.92 -22.57 -35.09
CA GLU A 27 28.41 -21.28 -34.59
C GLU A 27 27.17 -20.79 -35.36
N GLN A 28 27.17 -20.94 -36.69
CA GLN A 28 25.99 -20.56 -37.49
C GLN A 28 24.79 -21.48 -37.20
N ILE A 29 25.03 -22.77 -36.95
CA ILE A 29 23.99 -23.72 -36.55
C ILE A 29 23.45 -23.35 -35.18
N LEU A 30 24.31 -23.08 -34.18
CA LEU A 30 23.91 -22.67 -32.84
C LEU A 30 23.17 -21.32 -32.82
N ALA A 31 23.58 -20.39 -33.68
CA ALA A 31 22.88 -19.10 -33.82
C ALA A 31 21.49 -19.22 -34.47
N SER A 32 21.29 -20.28 -35.33
CA SER A 32 20.05 -20.51 -36.06
C SER A 32 19.09 -21.48 -35.38
N THR A 33 19.53 -22.15 -34.33
CA THR A 33 18.80 -23.20 -33.61
C THR A 33 18.88 -22.96 -32.10
N LYS A 34 18.00 -23.62 -31.34
CA LYS A 34 18.08 -23.66 -29.87
C LYS A 34 18.94 -24.84 -29.37
N ALA A 35 19.91 -25.27 -30.16
CA ALA A 35 20.75 -26.42 -29.86
C ALA A 35 21.68 -26.19 -28.67
N ASP A 36 21.78 -27.16 -27.78
CA ASP A 36 22.86 -27.21 -26.81
C ASP A 36 24.15 -27.65 -27.51
N ALA A 37 25.21 -26.86 -27.36
CA ALA A 37 26.50 -27.06 -28.00
C ALA A 37 27.16 -28.41 -27.63
N GLU A 38 26.89 -28.93 -26.44
CA GLU A 38 27.44 -30.19 -25.97
C GLU A 38 26.72 -31.43 -26.56
N THR A 39 25.46 -31.28 -26.92
CA THR A 39 24.61 -32.35 -27.45
C THR A 39 24.50 -32.34 -28.97
N LEU A 40 25.04 -31.30 -29.63
CA LEU A 40 24.94 -31.13 -31.07
C LEU A 40 25.79 -32.16 -31.81
N THR A 41 25.13 -32.93 -32.67
CA THR A 41 25.76 -33.89 -33.60
C THR A 41 25.36 -33.62 -35.04
N LEU A 42 26.29 -33.80 -35.98
CA LEU A 42 26.05 -33.63 -37.40
C LEU A 42 26.26 -34.96 -38.12
N SER A 43 25.36 -35.33 -39.01
CA SER A 43 25.43 -36.55 -39.84
C SER A 43 25.11 -36.25 -41.31
N ASP A 44 25.61 -37.08 -42.20
CA ASP A 44 25.42 -36.95 -43.66
C ASP A 44 24.09 -37.54 -44.13
N ALA A 45 23.42 -38.34 -43.30
CA ALA A 45 22.15 -38.96 -43.62
C ALA A 45 21.21 -39.03 -42.42
N PRO A 46 19.86 -39.03 -42.63
CA PRO A 46 18.92 -39.21 -41.54
C PRO A 46 19.15 -40.54 -40.82
N HIS A 47 19.20 -40.50 -39.51
CA HIS A 47 19.40 -41.67 -38.64
C HIS A 47 20.80 -42.34 -38.68
N SER A 48 21.79 -41.73 -39.34
CA SER A 48 23.19 -42.15 -39.25
C SER A 48 23.81 -41.66 -37.95
N PRO A 49 24.79 -42.40 -37.38
CA PRO A 49 25.52 -41.92 -36.22
C PRO A 49 26.21 -40.58 -36.58
N GLY A 50 25.84 -39.50 -35.90
CA GLY A 50 26.43 -38.19 -36.12
C GLY A 50 27.77 -38.05 -35.39
N ARG A 51 28.65 -37.18 -35.90
CA ARG A 51 29.85 -36.74 -35.20
C ARG A 51 29.52 -35.62 -34.26
N SER A 52 30.07 -35.62 -33.07
CA SER A 52 29.81 -34.56 -32.08
C SER A 52 30.44 -33.23 -32.50
N ALA A 53 29.82 -32.12 -32.04
CA ALA A 53 30.36 -30.79 -32.29
C ALA A 53 31.81 -30.63 -31.76
N SER A 54 32.15 -31.33 -30.67
CA SER A 54 33.49 -31.36 -30.09
C SER A 54 34.52 -32.02 -30.98
N GLU A 55 34.15 -33.10 -31.69
CA GLU A 55 35.04 -33.82 -32.63
C GLU A 55 35.25 -33.08 -33.94
N LEU A 56 34.32 -32.21 -34.31
CA LEU A 56 34.35 -31.48 -35.57
C LEU A 56 35.06 -30.12 -35.45
N ARG A 57 35.13 -29.55 -34.28
CA ARG A 57 35.52 -28.14 -34.02
C ARG A 57 36.89 -27.78 -34.58
N ASP A 58 37.87 -28.70 -34.53
CA ASP A 58 39.26 -28.46 -34.92
C ASP A 58 39.55 -28.97 -36.36
N GLN A 59 38.53 -29.32 -37.15
CA GLN A 59 38.66 -29.81 -38.50
C GLN A 59 38.30 -28.74 -39.52
N SER A 60 39.02 -28.65 -40.65
CA SER A 60 38.65 -27.75 -41.74
C SER A 60 37.46 -28.31 -42.53
N ILE A 61 36.62 -27.40 -43.08
CA ILE A 61 35.45 -27.78 -43.92
C ILE A 61 35.88 -28.68 -45.11
N SER A 62 37.06 -28.42 -45.66
CA SER A 62 37.62 -29.25 -46.75
C SER A 62 38.01 -30.65 -46.32
N SER A 63 38.49 -30.81 -45.08
CA SER A 63 38.86 -32.14 -44.54
C SER A 63 37.65 -33.00 -44.23
N LEU A 64 36.48 -32.35 -43.99
CA LEU A 64 35.20 -33.05 -43.81
C LEU A 64 34.57 -33.54 -45.11
N GLY A 65 35.17 -33.22 -46.27
CA GLY A 65 34.71 -33.65 -47.57
C GLY A 65 33.43 -32.96 -48.06
N LEU A 66 33.02 -31.89 -47.43
CA LEU A 66 31.78 -31.17 -47.74
C LEU A 66 31.87 -30.36 -49.02
N ARG A 67 30.83 -30.41 -49.86
CA ARG A 67 30.73 -29.70 -51.14
C ARG A 67 29.59 -28.67 -51.12
N HIS A 68 29.68 -27.73 -52.07
CA HIS A 68 28.62 -26.75 -52.22
C HIS A 68 27.27 -27.45 -52.52
N GLY A 69 26.26 -27.17 -51.67
CA GLY A 69 24.92 -27.72 -51.81
C GLY A 69 24.64 -28.97 -51.00
N ASP A 70 25.66 -29.54 -50.31
CA ASP A 70 25.49 -30.71 -49.44
C ASP A 70 24.48 -30.42 -48.32
N MET A 71 23.80 -31.49 -47.88
CA MET A 71 22.84 -31.46 -46.80
C MET A 71 23.35 -32.25 -45.62
N LEU A 72 23.42 -31.59 -44.46
CA LEU A 72 23.74 -32.21 -43.19
C LEU A 72 22.51 -32.26 -42.28
N PHE A 73 22.42 -33.27 -41.48
CA PHE A 73 21.36 -33.47 -40.49
C PHE A 73 21.91 -33.13 -39.11
N ALA A 74 21.33 -32.11 -38.47
CA ALA A 74 21.69 -31.71 -37.11
C ALA A 74 20.71 -32.36 -36.12
N SER A 75 21.24 -33.12 -35.18
CA SER A 75 20.52 -33.69 -34.06
C SER A 75 21.09 -33.08 -32.76
N TYR A 76 20.22 -32.59 -31.89
CA TYR A 76 20.60 -31.96 -30.63
C TYR A 76 19.43 -32.04 -29.65
N GLN A 77 19.72 -31.96 -28.39
CA GLN A 77 18.76 -31.57 -27.37
C GLN A 77 18.67 -30.06 -27.41
N ASP A 78 17.44 -29.55 -27.21
CA ASP A 78 17.31 -28.10 -27.02
C ASP A 78 18.22 -27.74 -25.85
N LYS A 79 19.03 -26.70 -26.05
CA LYS A 79 19.62 -26.02 -24.93
C LYS A 79 18.44 -25.86 -24.00
N GLN A 80 18.37 -26.69 -22.93
CA GLN A 80 17.46 -26.36 -21.87
C GLN A 80 17.79 -24.89 -21.68
N GLU A 81 16.88 -23.99 -22.12
CA GLU A 81 16.81 -22.71 -21.46
C GLU A 81 16.84 -23.22 -20.04
N GLU A 82 18.02 -23.15 -19.41
CA GLU A 82 18.10 -23.16 -17.99
C GLU A 82 16.99 -22.20 -17.71
N ALA A 83 15.80 -22.80 -17.38
CA ALA A 83 14.61 -22.08 -17.05
C ALA A 83 15.20 -21.14 -16.06
N SER A 84 15.45 -19.90 -16.55
CA SER A 84 16.42 -18.97 -16.03
C SER A 84 16.43 -19.27 -14.57
N THR A 85 17.42 -20.08 -14.17
CA THR A 85 17.57 -20.49 -12.80
C THR A 85 17.61 -19.16 -12.22
N SER A 86 16.43 -18.77 -11.80
CA SER A 86 16.16 -17.58 -11.07
C SER A 86 17.52 -17.12 -10.62
N GLN A 87 18.00 -16.00 -11.21
CA GLN A 87 18.92 -15.19 -10.44
C GLN A 87 18.44 -15.47 -9.06
N SER A 88 19.24 -16.10 -8.19
CA SER A 88 18.83 -16.42 -6.85
C SER A 88 18.34 -15.09 -6.30
N SER A 89 17.12 -14.79 -6.64
CA SER A 89 16.36 -13.67 -6.10
C SER A 89 16.39 -14.02 -4.65
N ALA A 90 16.96 -13.12 -3.85
CA ALA A 90 16.95 -13.22 -2.40
C ALA A 90 15.59 -13.79 -2.03
N PRO A 91 15.51 -14.86 -1.23
CA PRO A 91 14.28 -15.61 -1.02
C PRO A 91 13.17 -14.63 -0.77
N VAL A 92 12.10 -14.67 -1.58
CA VAL A 92 10.97 -13.73 -1.50
C VAL A 92 10.48 -13.74 -0.07
N SER A 93 10.69 -12.64 0.64
CA SER A 93 10.25 -12.50 2.02
C SER A 93 8.76 -12.21 2.01
N GLU A 94 7.95 -13.26 2.10
CA GLU A 94 6.50 -13.12 2.29
C GLU A 94 6.19 -12.62 3.70
N ASP A 95 5.06 -11.94 3.87
CA ASP A 95 4.58 -11.57 5.19
C ASP A 95 4.33 -12.78 6.07
N ALA A 96 4.57 -12.62 7.38
CA ALA A 96 4.42 -13.69 8.36
C ALA A 96 3.02 -14.33 8.32
N VAL A 97 1.97 -13.56 8.02
CA VAL A 97 0.59 -14.04 7.92
C VAL A 97 0.40 -14.96 6.71
N ASP A 98 1.06 -14.68 5.58
CA ASP A 98 0.99 -15.52 4.38
C ASP A 98 1.74 -16.84 4.61
N VAL A 99 2.91 -16.76 5.26
CA VAL A 99 3.67 -17.94 5.69
C VAL A 99 2.85 -18.80 6.65
N TYR A 100 2.19 -18.19 7.65
CA TYR A 100 1.33 -18.88 8.59
C TYR A 100 0.20 -19.65 7.88
N TRP A 101 -0.58 -18.98 7.03
CA TRP A 101 -1.71 -19.63 6.34
C TRP A 101 -1.26 -20.67 5.32
N SER A 102 -0.10 -20.51 4.70
CA SER A 102 0.43 -21.51 3.77
C SER A 102 0.69 -22.88 4.44
N GLN A 103 0.98 -22.88 5.75
CA GLN A 103 1.24 -24.07 6.54
C GLN A 103 -0.03 -24.71 7.11
N GLN A 104 -1.17 -23.97 7.11
CA GLN A 104 -2.43 -24.46 7.66
C GLN A 104 -3.30 -25.11 6.57
N ARG A 105 -4.06 -26.13 6.93
CA ARG A 105 -5.08 -26.72 6.04
C ARG A 105 -6.30 -25.80 5.88
N GLY A 106 -6.59 -24.99 6.89
CA GLY A 106 -7.70 -24.02 6.89
C GLY A 106 -9.09 -24.65 6.98
N LEU A 107 -9.19 -25.95 7.28
CA LEU A 107 -10.47 -26.63 7.43
C LEU A 107 -11.28 -26.02 8.59
N ILE A 108 -12.55 -25.78 8.36
CA ILE A 108 -13.49 -25.25 9.35
C ILE A 108 -13.99 -26.40 10.23
N PRO A 109 -13.68 -26.44 11.53
CA PRO A 109 -14.12 -27.52 12.41
C PRO A 109 -15.63 -27.44 12.63
N ARG A 110 -16.30 -28.60 12.63
CA ARG A 110 -17.69 -28.73 13.06
C ARG A 110 -17.77 -29.55 14.33
N GLN A 111 -18.62 -29.13 15.24
CA GLN A 111 -18.83 -29.87 16.47
C GLN A 111 -19.66 -31.12 16.23
N HIS A 112 -19.41 -32.16 17.04
CA HIS A 112 -20.23 -33.35 17.07
C HIS A 112 -21.63 -33.00 17.58
N ASP A 113 -22.65 -33.23 16.75
CA ASP A 113 -24.03 -33.00 17.09
C ASP A 113 -24.65 -34.32 17.60
N ARG A 114 -25.11 -34.34 18.84
CA ARG A 114 -25.73 -35.53 19.46
C ARG A 114 -27.01 -35.97 18.80
N GLN A 115 -27.68 -35.10 18.07
CA GLN A 115 -28.96 -35.44 17.39
C GLN A 115 -28.71 -36.09 16.04
N PHE A 116 -27.70 -35.65 15.31
CA PHE A 116 -27.41 -36.06 13.92
C PHE A 116 -26.23 -37.05 13.82
N CYS A 117 -25.24 -36.95 14.69
CA CYS A 117 -24.10 -37.86 14.68
C CYS A 117 -24.42 -39.17 15.39
N ARG A 118 -24.41 -40.28 14.64
CA ARG A 118 -24.73 -41.64 15.17
C ARG A 118 -23.47 -42.51 15.38
N HIS A 119 -22.30 -41.90 15.51
CA HIS A 119 -21.02 -42.58 15.70
C HIS A 119 -20.39 -42.19 17.06
N GLY A 120 -19.42 -42.98 17.50
CA GLY A 120 -18.66 -42.66 18.73
C GLY A 120 -17.73 -41.47 18.54
N GLU A 121 -17.08 -41.05 19.62
CA GLU A 121 -16.22 -39.83 19.67
C GLU A 121 -15.05 -39.82 18.65
N LYS A 122 -14.59 -40.99 18.23
CA LYS A 122 -13.49 -41.12 17.24
C LYS A 122 -13.96 -41.25 15.78
N GLY A 123 -15.29 -41.35 15.56
CA GLY A 123 -15.87 -41.43 14.23
C GLY A 123 -16.14 -40.04 13.65
N MET A 124 -16.30 -39.95 12.34
CA MET A 124 -16.74 -38.74 11.63
C MET A 124 -17.87 -39.10 10.66
N CYS A 125 -18.82 -38.21 10.46
CA CYS A 125 -19.89 -38.30 9.48
C CYS A 125 -20.05 -36.94 8.77
N ASP A 126 -20.91 -36.91 7.76
CA ASP A 126 -21.18 -35.69 6.96
C ASP A 126 -21.60 -34.48 7.79
N TYR A 127 -22.13 -34.69 9.01
CA TYR A 127 -22.58 -33.62 9.92
C TYR A 127 -21.42 -33.00 10.72
N CYS A 128 -20.42 -33.78 11.11
CA CYS A 128 -19.29 -33.31 11.94
C CYS A 128 -17.95 -33.28 11.21
N MET A 129 -17.86 -33.80 9.99
CA MET A 129 -16.65 -33.70 9.19
C MET A 129 -16.33 -32.23 8.92
N PRO A 130 -15.08 -31.79 9.16
CA PRO A 130 -14.66 -30.43 8.84
C PRO A 130 -14.94 -30.10 7.37
N ILE A 131 -15.35 -28.86 7.11
CA ILE A 131 -15.65 -28.36 5.77
C ILE A 131 -14.50 -27.52 5.23
N GLU A 132 -14.44 -27.39 3.91
CA GLU A 132 -13.41 -26.62 3.24
C GLU A 132 -13.55 -25.12 3.47
N PRO A 133 -12.46 -24.33 3.53
CA PRO A 133 -12.49 -22.90 3.83
C PRO A 133 -13.22 -22.08 2.75
N TYR A 134 -13.47 -22.63 1.58
CA TYR A 134 -14.19 -22.00 0.46
C TYR A 134 -15.65 -22.49 0.31
N ASP A 135 -16.21 -23.17 1.33
CA ASP A 135 -17.58 -23.65 1.28
C ASP A 135 -18.59 -22.49 1.21
N MET A 136 -19.29 -22.40 0.08
CA MET A 136 -20.23 -21.30 -0.20
C MET A 136 -21.43 -21.29 0.73
N THR A 137 -21.85 -22.46 1.25
CA THR A 137 -22.97 -22.56 2.19
C THR A 137 -22.60 -21.94 3.52
N TYR A 138 -21.39 -22.26 4.02
CA TYR A 138 -20.86 -21.66 5.22
C TYR A 138 -20.73 -20.13 5.07
N HIS A 139 -20.17 -19.67 3.96
CA HIS A 139 -20.00 -18.24 3.68
C HIS A 139 -21.34 -17.50 3.67
N ALA A 140 -22.36 -18.06 3.01
CA ALA A 140 -23.70 -17.48 2.96
C ALA A 140 -24.34 -17.39 4.36
N GLN A 141 -24.21 -18.44 5.19
CA GLN A 141 -24.75 -18.48 6.55
C GLN A 141 -24.10 -17.44 7.47
N HIS A 142 -22.81 -17.13 7.24
CA HIS A 142 -22.05 -16.17 8.06
C HIS A 142 -21.96 -14.78 7.43
N GLY A 143 -22.66 -14.52 6.33
CA GLY A 143 -22.67 -13.21 5.66
C GLY A 143 -21.33 -12.82 5.04
N ILE A 144 -20.45 -13.80 4.75
CA ILE A 144 -19.13 -13.57 4.16
C ILE A 144 -19.29 -13.41 2.64
N LYS A 145 -19.04 -12.20 2.14
CA LYS A 145 -19.27 -11.84 0.73
C LYS A 145 -18.13 -12.25 -0.21
N HIS A 146 -16.90 -12.30 0.27
CA HIS A 146 -15.72 -12.62 -0.50
C HIS A 146 -14.93 -13.74 0.19
N LEU A 147 -14.31 -14.61 -0.60
CA LEU A 147 -13.30 -15.53 -0.08
C LEU A 147 -12.10 -14.75 0.45
N SER A 148 -11.44 -15.25 1.50
CA SER A 148 -10.10 -14.78 1.81
C SER A 148 -9.12 -15.25 0.71
N PHE A 149 -7.99 -14.56 0.58
CA PHE A 149 -6.98 -14.93 -0.43
C PHE A 149 -6.51 -16.38 -0.30
N HIS A 150 -6.21 -16.82 0.91
CA HIS A 150 -5.75 -18.20 1.14
C HIS A 150 -6.85 -19.25 0.94
N ALA A 151 -8.11 -18.95 1.26
CA ALA A 151 -9.24 -19.83 0.92
C ALA A 151 -9.42 -19.93 -0.61
N TYR A 152 -9.26 -18.83 -1.32
CA TYR A 152 -9.27 -18.81 -2.79
C TYR A 152 -8.14 -19.66 -3.38
N LEU A 153 -6.91 -19.57 -2.86
CA LEU A 153 -5.81 -20.44 -3.29
C LEU A 153 -6.14 -21.92 -3.06
N ARG A 154 -6.77 -22.26 -1.95
CA ARG A 154 -7.22 -23.63 -1.68
C ARG A 154 -8.27 -24.09 -2.69
N GLN A 155 -9.20 -23.22 -3.06
CA GLN A 155 -10.19 -23.51 -4.09
C GLN A 155 -9.55 -23.78 -5.46
N GLN A 156 -8.50 -23.04 -5.84
CA GLN A 156 -7.81 -23.27 -7.11
C GLN A 156 -7.09 -24.62 -7.15
N ASN A 157 -6.76 -25.19 -6.00
CA ASN A 157 -6.06 -26.49 -5.87
C ASN A 157 -6.97 -27.71 -5.88
N ILE A 158 -8.28 -27.55 -6.13
CA ILE A 158 -9.21 -28.67 -6.22
C ILE A 158 -8.78 -29.61 -7.35
N GLY A 159 -8.58 -30.91 -7.01
CA GLY A 159 -8.19 -31.93 -7.97
C GLY A 159 -6.68 -32.17 -8.10
N VAL A 160 -5.82 -31.42 -7.42
CA VAL A 160 -4.38 -31.72 -7.33
C VAL A 160 -4.17 -32.84 -6.30
N PRO A 161 -3.42 -33.92 -6.63
CA PRO A 161 -3.19 -35.02 -5.70
C PRO A 161 -2.59 -34.56 -4.38
N SER A 162 -3.08 -35.08 -3.27
CA SER A 162 -2.75 -34.73 -1.87
C SER A 162 -1.24 -34.89 -1.50
N ALA A 163 -0.42 -35.51 -2.34
CA ALA A 163 1.02 -35.65 -2.10
C ALA A 163 1.79 -34.33 -2.15
N SER A 164 1.18 -33.28 -2.67
CA SER A 164 1.77 -31.94 -2.79
C SER A 164 0.84 -30.92 -2.13
N THR A 165 0.76 -30.95 -0.80
CA THR A 165 -0.04 -29.99 -0.01
C THR A 165 0.40 -28.53 -0.18
N SER A 166 1.50 -28.28 -0.86
CA SER A 166 2.08 -26.96 -1.12
C SER A 166 2.04 -26.54 -2.59
N TYR A 167 1.41 -27.30 -3.50
CA TYR A 167 1.26 -26.87 -4.89
C TYR A 167 0.12 -25.86 -5.01
N VAL A 168 0.45 -24.68 -5.48
CA VAL A 168 -0.49 -23.66 -5.93
C VAL A 168 -0.23 -23.47 -7.43
N PRO A 169 -1.24 -23.43 -8.30
CA PRO A 169 -1.04 -23.05 -9.69
C PRO A 169 -0.29 -21.72 -9.75
N PRO A 170 0.67 -21.54 -10.68
CA PRO A 170 1.38 -20.26 -10.80
C PRO A 170 0.38 -19.13 -10.93
N LEU A 171 0.51 -18.14 -10.04
CA LEU A 171 -0.29 -16.93 -10.10
C LEU A 171 0.37 -15.99 -11.11
N GLU A 172 -0.41 -15.52 -12.06
CA GLU A 172 0.03 -14.52 -13.02
C GLU A 172 -0.62 -13.19 -12.67
N GLU A 173 0.19 -12.13 -12.58
CA GLU A 173 -0.36 -10.79 -12.46
C GLU A 173 -1.15 -10.45 -13.74
N LEU A 174 -2.33 -9.92 -13.54
CA LEU A 174 -3.16 -9.47 -14.64
C LEU A 174 -2.50 -8.26 -15.32
N SER A 175 -2.32 -8.32 -16.64
CA SER A 175 -1.77 -7.22 -17.43
C SER A 175 -2.58 -7.01 -18.70
N TYR A 176 -2.91 -5.76 -18.98
CA TYR A 176 -3.60 -5.36 -20.20
C TYR A 176 -2.70 -4.54 -21.13
N ARG A 177 -1.41 -4.50 -20.88
CA ARG A 177 -0.43 -3.89 -21.79
C ARG A 177 -0.22 -4.75 -23.03
N VAL A 178 0.09 -4.10 -24.13
CA VAL A 178 0.56 -4.79 -25.34
C VAL A 178 1.89 -5.47 -25.04
N LYS A 179 2.04 -6.73 -25.40
CA LYS A 179 3.29 -7.48 -25.19
C LYS A 179 4.37 -6.99 -26.14
N VAL A 180 5.44 -6.42 -25.59
CA VAL A 180 6.58 -5.88 -26.34
C VAL A 180 7.87 -6.51 -25.79
N PRO A 181 8.70 -7.17 -26.64
CA PRO A 181 8.50 -7.45 -28.07
C PRO A 181 7.34 -8.42 -28.34
N CYS A 182 6.82 -8.41 -29.57
CA CYS A 182 5.74 -9.34 -29.92
C CYS A 182 6.20 -10.80 -29.79
N PRO A 183 5.46 -11.67 -29.08
CA PRO A 183 5.84 -13.08 -28.90
C PRO A 183 5.93 -13.88 -30.22
N SER A 184 5.30 -13.39 -31.30
CA SER A 184 5.40 -14.05 -32.62
C SER A 184 6.67 -13.72 -33.39
N GLY A 185 7.33 -12.59 -33.06
CA GLY A 185 8.51 -12.10 -33.78
C GLY A 185 8.27 -11.76 -35.28
N GLN A 186 7.00 -11.72 -35.72
CA GLN A 186 6.65 -11.65 -37.16
C GLN A 186 6.39 -10.22 -37.64
N HIS A 187 6.41 -9.23 -36.77
CA HIS A 187 6.13 -7.83 -37.11
C HIS A 187 6.89 -6.87 -36.17
N GLU A 188 6.99 -5.63 -36.59
CA GLU A 188 7.57 -4.57 -35.76
C GLU A 188 6.80 -4.37 -34.46
N SER A 189 7.53 -3.95 -33.43
CA SER A 189 6.94 -3.72 -32.10
C SER A 189 5.91 -2.60 -32.13
N TRP A 190 4.89 -2.71 -31.26
CA TRP A 190 3.95 -1.64 -31.00
C TRP A 190 4.69 -0.29 -30.75
N PRO A 191 4.22 0.85 -31.28
CA PRO A 191 2.92 1.09 -31.95
C PRO A 191 2.91 0.87 -33.48
N ALA A 192 4.03 0.50 -34.10
CA ALA A 192 4.11 0.34 -35.56
C ALA A 192 3.18 -0.78 -36.05
N SER A 193 3.06 -1.87 -35.29
CA SER A 193 2.23 -3.02 -35.65
C SER A 193 1.67 -3.72 -34.42
N ILE A 194 0.54 -4.42 -34.57
CA ILE A 194 -0.09 -5.23 -33.53
C ILE A 194 -0.74 -6.48 -34.13
N CYS A 195 -0.70 -7.60 -33.41
CA CYS A 195 -1.37 -8.84 -33.79
C CYS A 195 -2.09 -9.48 -32.60
N THR A 196 -2.89 -10.51 -32.86
CA THR A 196 -3.66 -11.24 -31.85
C THR A 196 -2.83 -11.89 -30.75
N LYS A 197 -1.50 -12.08 -30.95
CA LYS A 197 -0.61 -12.65 -29.93
C LYS A 197 -0.01 -11.61 -29.00
N CYS A 198 0.14 -10.37 -29.43
CA CYS A 198 0.72 -9.30 -28.62
C CYS A 198 -0.33 -8.32 -28.05
N GLN A 199 -1.52 -8.21 -28.67
CA GLN A 199 -2.60 -7.41 -28.12
C GLN A 199 -3.23 -8.07 -26.89
N PRO A 200 -3.71 -7.31 -25.89
CA PRO A 200 -4.52 -7.84 -24.82
C PRO A 200 -5.87 -8.34 -25.35
N SER A 201 -6.40 -9.39 -24.73
CA SER A 201 -7.73 -9.91 -25.06
C SER A 201 -8.83 -8.94 -24.60
N ALA A 202 -10.05 -9.10 -25.17
CA ALA A 202 -11.23 -8.39 -24.71
C ALA A 202 -11.45 -8.62 -23.20
N ILE A 203 -11.75 -7.54 -22.49
CA ILE A 203 -11.89 -7.54 -21.04
C ILE A 203 -13.38 -7.70 -20.69
N THR A 204 -13.66 -8.57 -19.73
CA THR A 204 -15.00 -8.61 -19.10
C THR A 204 -14.84 -8.32 -17.62
N LEU A 205 -15.30 -7.15 -17.21
CA LEU A 205 -15.32 -6.72 -15.82
C LEU A 205 -16.33 -7.54 -15.03
N GLN A 206 -15.90 -8.05 -13.90
CA GLN A 206 -16.73 -8.80 -12.96
C GLN A 206 -16.25 -8.54 -11.54
N ARG A 207 -17.15 -8.71 -10.60
CA ARG A 207 -16.81 -8.58 -9.17
C ARG A 207 -15.74 -9.60 -8.80
N GLN A 208 -14.68 -9.16 -8.13
CA GLN A 208 -13.62 -10.02 -7.64
C GLN A 208 -14.15 -10.99 -6.59
N LYS A 209 -13.83 -12.27 -6.70
CA LYS A 209 -14.35 -13.34 -5.84
C LYS A 209 -13.66 -13.39 -4.47
N TYR A 210 -12.42 -12.89 -4.38
CA TYR A 210 -11.62 -12.92 -3.17
C TYR A 210 -11.15 -11.52 -2.80
N ARG A 211 -10.64 -11.38 -1.60
CA ARG A 211 -9.97 -10.17 -1.11
C ARG A 211 -8.66 -10.52 -0.43
N MET A 212 -7.71 -9.60 -0.48
CA MET A 212 -6.39 -9.81 0.11
C MET A 212 -6.41 -9.54 1.63
N VAL A 213 -7.28 -8.62 2.08
CA VAL A 213 -7.51 -8.29 3.47
C VAL A 213 -9.00 -8.38 3.77
N ASP A 214 -9.36 -9.09 4.83
CA ASP A 214 -10.76 -9.32 5.22
C ASP A 214 -11.28 -8.28 6.19
N HIS A 215 -10.38 -7.74 7.03
CA HIS A 215 -10.73 -6.84 8.12
C HIS A 215 -9.65 -5.80 8.36
N VAL A 216 -10.06 -4.57 8.66
CA VAL A 216 -9.19 -3.49 9.13
C VAL A 216 -9.48 -3.26 10.60
N GLU A 217 -8.50 -3.50 11.46
CA GLU A 217 -8.62 -3.34 12.90
C GLU A 217 -7.79 -2.15 13.36
N PHE A 218 -8.44 -1.12 13.90
CA PHE A 218 -7.76 0.00 14.54
C PHE A 218 -7.53 -0.36 16.01
N VAL A 219 -6.28 -0.33 16.48
CA VAL A 219 -5.92 -0.80 17.83
C VAL A 219 -6.67 -0.07 18.95
N HIS A 220 -7.06 1.19 18.73
CA HIS A 220 -7.96 1.94 19.61
C HIS A 220 -8.65 3.11 18.87
N SER A 221 -9.77 3.59 19.40
CA SER A 221 -10.58 4.64 18.78
C SER A 221 -9.88 6.00 18.71
N ALA A 222 -8.94 6.28 19.61
CA ALA A 222 -8.21 7.54 19.65
C ALA A 222 -7.47 7.87 18.33
N LEU A 223 -7.08 6.86 17.54
CA LEU A 223 -6.51 7.08 16.21
C LEU A 223 -7.48 7.84 15.30
N ILE A 224 -8.73 7.40 15.29
CA ILE A 224 -9.79 8.03 14.50
C ILE A 224 -10.20 9.36 15.12
N ASP A 225 -10.39 9.42 16.45
CA ASP A 225 -10.82 10.62 17.16
C ASP A 225 -9.86 11.80 16.92
N ARG A 226 -8.55 11.58 16.96
CA ARG A 226 -7.56 12.63 16.68
C ARG A 226 -7.60 13.14 15.24
N MET A 227 -7.89 12.27 14.27
CA MET A 227 -8.10 12.70 12.89
C MET A 227 -9.38 13.53 12.74
N LEU A 228 -10.46 13.10 13.39
CA LEU A 228 -11.73 13.81 13.43
C LEU A 228 -11.65 15.16 14.15
N ASP A 229 -10.81 15.29 15.18
CA ASP A 229 -10.61 16.55 15.90
C ASP A 229 -10.04 17.64 14.99
N ALA A 230 -9.17 17.29 14.03
CA ALA A 230 -8.73 18.24 13.02
C ALA A 230 -9.90 18.76 12.18
N TRP A 231 -10.75 17.86 11.67
CA TRP A 231 -11.94 18.23 10.92
C TRP A 231 -12.93 19.06 11.75
N ARG A 232 -13.20 18.66 13.00
CA ARG A 232 -14.10 19.40 13.91
C ARG A 232 -13.65 20.83 14.17
N LYS A 233 -12.33 21.07 14.20
CA LYS A 233 -11.73 22.39 14.46
C LYS A 233 -11.61 23.26 13.21
N THR A 234 -11.39 22.64 12.04
CA THR A 234 -11.05 23.37 10.81
C THR A 234 -12.08 23.24 9.70
N ALA A 235 -13.00 22.29 9.78
CA ALA A 235 -13.93 21.87 8.73
C ALA A 235 -13.23 21.45 7.42
N THR A 236 -11.93 21.16 7.46
CA THR A 236 -11.15 20.71 6.29
C THR A 236 -10.93 19.20 6.32
N GLN A 237 -10.89 18.60 5.13
CA GLN A 237 -10.65 17.16 5.00
C GLN A 237 -9.18 16.83 5.27
N ARG A 238 -8.93 15.60 5.75
CA ARG A 238 -7.59 15.12 6.11
C ARG A 238 -7.33 13.75 5.48
N PHE A 239 -6.07 13.52 5.17
CA PHE A 239 -5.55 12.25 4.64
C PHE A 239 -4.42 11.73 5.54
N GLY A 240 -4.31 10.40 5.68
CA GLY A 240 -3.21 9.75 6.38
C GLY A 240 -2.90 8.37 5.83
N TYR A 241 -1.64 7.97 5.93
CA TYR A 241 -1.22 6.59 5.70
C TYR A 241 -1.42 5.78 6.98
N LEU A 242 -1.96 4.58 6.81
CA LEU A 242 -2.15 3.62 7.90
C LEU A 242 -0.87 2.80 8.09
N LEU A 243 -0.24 2.95 9.23
CA LEU A 243 0.94 2.19 9.61
C LEU A 243 0.54 1.04 10.52
N GLY A 244 0.95 -0.17 10.16
CA GLY A 244 0.50 -1.35 10.88
C GLY A 244 1.19 -2.63 10.42
N HIS A 245 0.52 -3.74 10.65
CA HIS A 245 0.99 -5.07 10.27
C HIS A 245 -0.20 -5.98 9.95
N TYR A 246 0.08 -7.17 9.42
CA TYR A 246 -0.97 -8.13 9.07
C TYR A 246 -0.96 -9.30 10.03
N GLU A 247 -2.17 -9.74 10.43
CA GLU A 247 -2.40 -10.88 11.31
C GLU A 247 -3.49 -11.81 10.79
N PRO A 248 -3.51 -13.09 11.23
CA PRO A 248 -4.63 -13.98 10.97
C PRO A 248 -5.95 -13.42 11.53
N TYR A 249 -7.05 -13.61 10.79
CA TYR A 249 -8.39 -13.17 11.18
C TYR A 249 -9.35 -14.36 11.25
N ASP A 250 -9.66 -14.82 12.46
CA ASP A 250 -10.39 -16.07 12.71
C ASP A 250 -11.89 -16.00 12.37
N LYS A 251 -12.47 -14.79 12.20
CA LYS A 251 -13.89 -14.65 11.84
C LYS A 251 -14.19 -15.00 10.37
N VAL A 252 -13.15 -15.06 9.55
CA VAL A 252 -13.23 -15.48 8.15
C VAL A 252 -12.29 -16.66 7.94
N PRO A 253 -12.71 -17.76 7.29
CA PRO A 253 -11.83 -18.90 7.05
C PRO A 253 -10.55 -18.49 6.31
N MET A 254 -9.39 -18.76 6.92
CA MET A 254 -8.07 -18.33 6.44
C MET A 254 -7.96 -16.82 6.19
N GLY A 255 -8.69 -16.02 6.97
CA GLY A 255 -8.76 -14.58 6.81
C GLY A 255 -7.50 -13.84 7.24
N ILE A 256 -7.33 -12.65 6.70
CA ILE A 256 -6.25 -11.71 7.05
C ILE A 256 -6.88 -10.41 7.55
N LYS A 257 -6.35 -9.89 8.66
CA LYS A 257 -6.67 -8.52 9.10
C LYS A 257 -5.44 -7.62 9.00
N ALA A 258 -5.68 -6.37 8.62
CA ALA A 258 -4.70 -5.29 8.75
C ALA A 258 -4.92 -4.61 10.10
N VAL A 259 -3.91 -4.66 10.96
CA VAL A 259 -3.92 -4.02 12.28
C VAL A 259 -3.25 -2.66 12.16
N VAL A 260 -4.00 -1.60 12.41
CA VAL A 260 -3.53 -0.21 12.31
C VAL A 260 -3.06 0.26 13.67
N GLU A 261 -1.77 0.57 13.79
CA GLU A 261 -1.11 1.02 15.02
C GLU A 261 -0.96 2.55 15.09
N ALA A 262 -0.80 3.20 13.93
CA ALA A 262 -0.68 4.66 13.83
C ALA A 262 -1.22 5.18 12.49
N ILE A 263 -1.58 6.46 12.46
CA ILE A 263 -1.94 7.19 11.23
C ILE A 263 -0.90 8.28 11.05
N HIS A 264 -0.18 8.27 9.93
CA HIS A 264 0.79 9.30 9.59
C HIS A 264 0.25 10.22 8.51
N GLU A 265 0.24 11.52 8.77
CA GLU A 265 -0.28 12.52 7.84
C GLU A 265 0.86 13.11 6.99
N PRO A 266 0.92 12.82 5.66
CA PRO A 266 1.92 13.43 4.78
C PRO A 266 1.66 14.93 4.60
N PRO A 267 2.61 15.70 4.01
CA PRO A 267 2.36 17.08 3.65
C PRO A 267 1.09 17.24 2.82
N GLN A 268 0.17 18.05 3.27
CA GLN A 268 -1.15 18.22 2.66
C GLN A 268 -1.78 19.57 2.97
N ALA A 269 -2.65 20.04 2.08
CA ALA A 269 -3.59 21.12 2.32
C ALA A 269 -5.01 20.57 2.21
N GLY A 270 -5.76 20.63 3.33
CA GLY A 270 -7.16 20.22 3.37
C GLY A 270 -8.07 21.37 2.96
N GLU A 271 -9.09 21.06 2.16
CA GLU A 271 -10.19 21.94 1.80
C GLU A 271 -11.49 21.39 2.37
N THR A 272 -12.60 22.10 2.23
CA THR A 272 -13.90 21.65 2.74
C THR A 272 -14.42 20.41 2.02
N ASP A 273 -14.10 20.28 0.73
CA ASP A 273 -14.57 19.21 -0.16
C ASP A 273 -13.44 18.44 -0.86
N GLY A 274 -12.19 18.64 -0.43
CA GLY A 274 -11.05 18.02 -1.06
C GLY A 274 -9.76 18.06 -0.23
N ILE A 275 -8.74 17.40 -0.77
CA ILE A 275 -7.40 17.34 -0.18
C ILE A 275 -6.38 17.47 -1.29
N VAL A 276 -5.44 18.38 -1.14
CA VAL A 276 -4.26 18.49 -2.02
C VAL A 276 -3.07 17.88 -1.30
N LEU A 277 -2.54 16.78 -1.84
CA LEU A 277 -1.36 16.13 -1.29
C LEU A 277 -0.08 16.79 -1.81
N GLY A 278 0.88 17.05 -0.92
CA GLY A 278 2.21 17.56 -1.26
C GLY A 278 3.11 16.45 -1.81
N MET A 279 2.90 16.09 -3.08
CA MET A 279 3.66 15.01 -3.74
C MET A 279 4.62 15.57 -4.81
N PRO A 280 5.84 15.01 -5.01
CA PRO A 280 6.45 13.92 -4.23
C PRO A 280 6.73 14.33 -2.78
N TRP A 281 6.60 13.36 -1.88
CA TRP A 281 6.84 13.56 -0.46
C TRP A 281 8.30 13.23 -0.11
N ASP A 282 9.10 14.24 0.18
CA ASP A 282 10.55 14.11 0.38
C ASP A 282 10.95 13.20 1.55
N ASP A 283 10.12 13.14 2.58
CA ASP A 283 10.37 12.34 3.79
C ASP A 283 9.84 10.90 3.73
N GLU A 284 9.23 10.48 2.65
CA GLU A 284 8.57 9.16 2.53
C GLU A 284 9.50 8.01 2.91
N ALA A 285 10.71 8.01 2.33
CA ALA A 285 11.69 6.94 2.58
C ALA A 285 12.09 6.85 4.07
N ARG A 286 12.27 8.00 4.74
CA ARG A 286 12.60 8.07 6.16
C ARG A 286 11.46 7.55 7.03
N ILE A 287 10.22 7.90 6.71
CA ILE A 287 9.03 7.42 7.46
C ILE A 287 8.84 5.91 7.27
N GLN A 288 9.07 5.40 6.07
CA GLN A 288 9.04 3.95 5.80
C GLN A 288 10.11 3.22 6.63
N GLU A 289 11.34 3.73 6.65
CA GLU A 289 12.43 3.14 7.44
C GLU A 289 12.13 3.14 8.95
N LEU A 290 11.58 4.24 9.48
CA LEU A 290 11.14 4.32 10.88
C LEU A 290 10.02 3.31 11.19
N ALA A 291 9.05 3.17 10.28
CA ALA A 291 8.00 2.17 10.43
C ALA A 291 8.57 0.75 10.47
N GLU A 292 9.51 0.42 9.58
CA GLU A 292 10.19 -0.88 9.57
C GLU A 292 10.95 -1.14 10.89
N TRP A 293 11.62 -0.13 11.46
CA TRP A 293 12.29 -0.27 12.75
C TRP A 293 11.32 -0.49 13.92
N CYS A 294 10.08 -0.02 13.77
CA CYS A 294 8.97 -0.33 14.67
C CYS A 294 8.29 -1.69 14.36
N GLY A 295 8.73 -2.41 13.33
CA GLY A 295 8.09 -3.63 12.84
C GLY A 295 6.73 -3.38 12.21
N LEU A 296 6.54 -2.22 11.58
CA LEU A 296 5.34 -1.79 10.89
C LEU A 296 5.62 -1.63 9.39
N CYS A 297 4.56 -1.64 8.60
CA CYS A 297 4.57 -1.28 7.18
C CYS A 297 3.36 -0.39 6.88
N VAL A 298 3.32 0.18 5.68
CA VAL A 298 2.15 0.90 5.20
C VAL A 298 1.09 -0.13 4.79
N VAL A 299 0.05 -0.29 5.61
CA VAL A 299 -1.04 -1.25 5.37
C VAL A 299 -2.21 -0.64 4.61
N GLY A 300 -2.24 0.69 4.47
CA GLY A 300 -3.33 1.36 3.77
C GLY A 300 -3.29 2.86 3.88
N MET A 301 -4.41 3.47 3.52
CA MET A 301 -4.66 4.90 3.65
C MET A 301 -6.04 5.15 4.25
N ILE A 302 -6.22 6.32 4.83
CA ILE A 302 -7.50 6.82 5.36
C ILE A 302 -7.66 8.28 5.00
N TYR A 303 -8.87 8.69 4.70
CA TYR A 303 -9.21 10.10 4.51
C TYR A 303 -10.62 10.39 4.99
N THR A 304 -10.87 11.66 5.30
CA THR A 304 -12.20 12.15 5.66
C THR A 304 -12.94 12.63 4.41
N ASP A 305 -14.25 12.41 4.38
CA ASP A 305 -15.20 13.04 3.46
C ASP A 305 -16.46 13.37 4.28
N LEU A 306 -16.33 14.44 5.04
CA LEU A 306 -17.30 14.85 6.05
C LEU A 306 -17.88 16.21 5.72
N GLU A 307 -19.19 16.32 5.92
CA GLU A 307 -19.93 17.56 5.78
C GLU A 307 -20.99 17.63 6.87
N VAL A 308 -21.13 18.78 7.50
CA VAL A 308 -22.16 18.99 8.53
C VAL A 308 -23.55 18.89 7.90
N ALA A 309 -24.47 18.16 8.53
CA ALA A 309 -25.81 17.94 8.00
C ALA A 309 -26.63 19.25 7.86
N ASP A 310 -26.48 20.17 8.81
CA ASP A 310 -27.07 21.52 8.76
C ASP A 310 -26.01 22.59 8.95
N PRO A 311 -25.39 23.11 7.88
CA PRO A 311 -24.38 24.17 7.95
C PRO A 311 -24.97 25.52 8.38
N THR A 312 -26.29 25.69 8.35
CA THR A 312 -26.98 26.93 8.75
C THR A 312 -27.37 26.93 10.21
N HIS A 313 -27.23 25.79 10.91
CA HIS A 313 -27.67 25.62 12.30
C HIS A 313 -29.14 25.98 12.54
N SER A 314 -29.97 25.81 11.51
CA SER A 314 -31.39 26.13 11.54
C SER A 314 -32.26 25.07 12.21
N ASP A 315 -31.79 23.80 12.19
CA ASP A 315 -32.50 22.66 12.78
C ASP A 315 -31.72 22.09 13.97
N PRO A 316 -32.19 22.28 15.21
CA PRO A 316 -31.53 21.72 16.39
C PRO A 316 -31.44 20.20 16.40
N THR A 317 -32.29 19.49 15.64
CA THR A 317 -32.29 18.04 15.56
C THR A 317 -31.12 17.51 14.73
N GLN A 318 -30.52 18.35 13.88
CA GLN A 318 -29.36 18.03 13.04
C GLN A 318 -28.05 18.43 13.71
N ALA A 319 -28.09 18.98 14.91
CA ALA A 319 -26.88 19.43 15.61
C ALA A 319 -25.93 18.27 15.90
N GLY A 320 -24.68 18.38 15.41
CA GLY A 320 -23.65 17.37 15.58
C GLY A 320 -23.75 16.19 14.60
N LEU A 321 -24.73 16.17 13.71
CA LEU A 321 -24.84 15.16 12.65
C LEU A 321 -24.08 15.57 11.39
N VAL A 322 -23.72 14.57 10.59
CA VAL A 322 -23.04 14.72 9.29
C VAL A 322 -23.92 14.20 8.15
N SER A 323 -23.72 14.76 6.97
CA SER A 323 -24.43 14.35 5.76
C SER A 323 -23.99 12.94 5.32
N CYS A 324 -24.95 12.08 4.99
CA CYS A 324 -24.69 10.78 4.38
C CYS A 324 -24.55 10.93 2.85
N LYS A 325 -23.32 11.12 2.37
CA LYS A 325 -23.03 11.23 0.93
C LYS A 325 -22.85 9.89 0.25
N ARG A 326 -22.36 8.89 0.98
CA ARG A 326 -21.93 7.58 0.47
C ARG A 326 -22.92 6.49 0.81
N HIS A 327 -23.75 6.12 -0.16
CA HIS A 327 -24.81 5.11 -0.01
C HIS A 327 -25.11 4.42 -1.36
N ALA A 328 -25.96 3.39 -1.33
CA ALA A 328 -26.24 2.56 -2.50
C ALA A 328 -26.84 3.32 -3.70
N ASP A 329 -27.60 4.40 -3.47
CA ASP A 329 -28.17 5.22 -4.54
C ASP A 329 -27.26 6.39 -4.97
N SER A 330 -26.06 6.50 -4.39
CA SER A 330 -25.03 7.46 -4.72
C SER A 330 -23.76 6.72 -5.15
N PHE A 331 -22.69 6.77 -4.36
CA PHE A 331 -21.44 6.04 -4.60
C PHE A 331 -20.79 5.67 -3.27
N PHE A 332 -19.94 4.64 -3.28
CA PHE A 332 -19.12 4.26 -2.12
C PHE A 332 -17.70 4.84 -2.22
N LEU A 333 -17.04 4.66 -3.36
CA LEU A 333 -15.86 5.39 -3.78
C LEU A 333 -16.14 6.03 -5.13
N SER A 334 -15.68 7.25 -5.33
CA SER A 334 -15.74 7.89 -6.64
C SER A 334 -14.75 7.26 -7.63
N GLY A 335 -14.94 7.51 -8.93
CA GLY A 335 -14.01 7.05 -9.94
C GLY A 335 -12.58 7.53 -9.70
N GLN A 336 -12.40 8.77 -9.25
CA GLN A 336 -11.10 9.34 -8.93
C GLN A 336 -10.44 8.64 -7.72
N GLU A 337 -11.20 8.42 -6.66
CA GLU A 337 -10.71 7.71 -5.47
C GLU A 337 -10.34 6.26 -5.77
N ALA A 338 -11.13 5.57 -6.61
CA ALA A 338 -10.83 4.21 -7.04
C ALA A 338 -9.54 4.13 -7.88
N LEU A 339 -9.29 5.11 -8.75
CA LEU A 339 -8.04 5.22 -9.51
C LEU A 339 -6.84 5.48 -8.59
N PHE A 340 -6.98 6.40 -7.64
CA PHE A 340 -5.94 6.67 -6.66
C PHE A 340 -5.66 5.45 -5.79
N ALA A 341 -6.69 4.75 -5.31
CA ALA A 341 -6.55 3.50 -4.56
C ALA A 341 -5.82 2.43 -5.39
N ALA A 342 -6.11 2.31 -6.69
CA ALA A 342 -5.42 1.38 -7.58
C ALA A 342 -3.94 1.72 -7.76
N GLN A 343 -3.59 3.00 -7.85
CA GLN A 343 -2.20 3.45 -7.90
C GLN A 343 -1.46 3.09 -6.60
N GLN A 344 -2.07 3.37 -5.44
CA GLN A 344 -1.50 3.02 -4.14
C GLN A 344 -1.33 1.50 -3.96
N GLN A 345 -2.34 0.70 -4.32
CA GLN A 345 -2.22 -0.77 -4.31
C GLN A 345 -1.11 -1.26 -5.23
N SER A 346 -0.91 -0.64 -6.40
CA SER A 346 0.15 -1.01 -7.34
C SER A 346 1.55 -0.66 -6.84
N GLN A 347 1.69 0.35 -5.99
CA GLN A 347 2.95 0.69 -5.31
C GLN A 347 3.25 -0.26 -4.14
N HIS A 348 2.22 -0.82 -3.50
CA HIS A 348 2.32 -1.70 -2.33
C HIS A 348 1.91 -3.14 -2.66
N LYS A 349 2.58 -3.73 -3.66
CA LYS A 349 2.30 -5.11 -4.08
C LYS A 349 2.68 -6.12 -3.01
N ASN A 350 1.89 -7.19 -2.91
CA ASN A 350 2.14 -8.28 -1.98
C ASN A 350 3.22 -9.23 -2.51
N ALA A 351 4.23 -9.51 -1.69
CA ALA A 351 5.23 -10.53 -1.98
C ALA A 351 4.56 -11.92 -1.98
N CYS A 352 4.74 -12.70 -3.04
CA CYS A 352 4.09 -13.99 -3.22
C CYS A 352 5.00 -14.97 -3.97
N ARG A 353 5.43 -16.03 -3.28
CA ARG A 353 6.28 -17.09 -3.86
C ARG A 353 5.62 -17.88 -4.99
N TRP A 354 4.30 -17.84 -5.09
CA TRP A 354 3.55 -18.57 -6.10
C TRP A 354 3.40 -17.78 -7.41
N SER A 355 3.80 -16.53 -7.44
CA SER A 355 3.83 -15.72 -8.64
C SER A 355 5.18 -15.81 -9.35
N GLN A 356 5.16 -15.81 -10.69
CA GLN A 356 6.38 -15.76 -11.49
C GLN A 356 7.18 -14.47 -11.29
N SER A 357 6.48 -13.35 -11.05
CA SER A 357 7.09 -12.05 -10.74
C SER A 357 7.52 -11.91 -9.28
N SER A 358 7.28 -12.92 -8.43
CA SER A 358 7.44 -12.85 -6.98
C SER A 358 6.50 -11.85 -6.28
N LEU A 359 5.57 -11.26 -7.01
CA LEU A 359 4.57 -10.30 -6.52
C LEU A 359 3.17 -10.73 -7.01
N PHE A 360 2.15 -10.48 -6.22
CA PHE A 360 0.77 -10.73 -6.63
C PHE A 360 -0.21 -9.87 -5.86
N ASN A 361 -1.00 -9.06 -6.57
CA ASN A 361 -2.02 -8.18 -5.99
C ASN A 361 -1.47 -7.28 -4.86
N SER A 362 -2.31 -6.81 -3.94
CA SER A 362 -1.91 -5.94 -2.83
C SER A 362 -2.79 -6.17 -1.61
N LYS A 363 -2.20 -6.09 -0.42
CA LYS A 363 -2.91 -6.06 0.87
C LYS A 363 -3.22 -4.63 1.34
N PHE A 364 -2.83 -3.62 0.59
CA PHE A 364 -3.12 -2.22 0.91
C PHE A 364 -4.63 -1.96 0.92
N VAL A 365 -5.13 -1.27 1.95
CA VAL A 365 -6.56 -0.95 2.13
C VAL A 365 -6.82 0.55 2.04
N THR A 366 -8.01 0.90 1.62
CA THR A 366 -8.51 2.28 1.56
C THR A 366 -9.65 2.44 2.55
N CYS A 367 -9.50 3.33 3.52
CA CYS A 367 -10.51 3.65 4.51
C CYS A 367 -11.06 5.06 4.27
N VAL A 368 -12.36 5.24 4.47
CA VAL A 368 -13.04 6.53 4.35
C VAL A 368 -13.84 6.80 5.61
N LEU A 369 -13.63 7.97 6.21
CA LEU A 369 -14.46 8.48 7.29
C LEU A 369 -15.56 9.35 6.68
N SER A 370 -16.81 8.92 6.79
CA SER A 370 -17.96 9.60 6.19
C SER A 370 -19.21 9.46 7.04
N GLY A 371 -20.27 10.20 6.71
CA GLY A 371 -21.56 10.08 7.40
C GLY A 371 -22.30 8.81 7.01
N ASN A 372 -22.86 8.12 8.00
CA ASN A 372 -23.78 6.99 7.81
C ASN A 372 -25.23 7.48 7.65
N PRO A 373 -26.19 6.60 7.31
CA PRO A 373 -27.61 6.97 7.17
C PRO A 373 -28.28 7.53 8.44
N MET A 374 -27.67 7.34 9.61
CA MET A 374 -28.15 7.90 10.87
C MET A 374 -27.56 9.29 11.15
N GLY A 375 -26.69 9.81 10.27
CA GLY A 375 -25.99 11.06 10.46
C GLY A 375 -24.77 10.96 11.38
N GLU A 376 -24.33 9.76 11.73
CA GLU A 376 -23.14 9.54 12.54
C GLU A 376 -21.91 9.34 11.64
N ILE A 377 -20.73 9.63 12.18
CA ILE A 377 -19.47 9.37 11.47
C ILE A 377 -19.13 7.89 11.60
N ASP A 378 -18.84 7.27 10.47
CA ASP A 378 -18.49 5.86 10.39
C ASP A 378 -17.30 5.63 9.45
N VAL A 379 -16.59 4.52 9.63
CA VAL A 379 -15.49 4.09 8.76
C VAL A 379 -16.05 3.15 7.71
N SER A 380 -15.62 3.32 6.48
CA SER A 380 -15.81 2.32 5.43
C SER A 380 -14.46 1.87 4.90
N ALA A 381 -14.28 0.57 4.68
CA ALA A 381 -13.00 0.01 4.24
C ALA A 381 -13.15 -0.75 2.91
N TYR A 382 -12.20 -0.53 2.00
CA TYR A 382 -12.21 -1.08 0.65
C TYR A 382 -10.83 -1.52 0.20
N GLN A 383 -10.81 -2.42 -0.74
CA GLN A 383 -9.74 -2.63 -1.72
C GLN A 383 -10.31 -2.41 -3.11
N VAL A 384 -9.46 -2.20 -4.10
CA VAL A 384 -9.89 -2.23 -5.50
C VAL A 384 -9.40 -3.52 -6.16
N SER A 385 -10.14 -3.97 -7.19
CA SER A 385 -9.88 -5.24 -7.84
C SER A 385 -8.56 -5.24 -8.63
N GLU A 386 -7.98 -6.42 -8.83
CA GLU A 386 -6.81 -6.59 -9.70
C GLU A 386 -7.08 -6.11 -11.14
N GLN A 387 -8.33 -6.17 -11.61
CA GLN A 387 -8.70 -5.68 -12.94
C GLN A 387 -8.48 -4.17 -13.06
N VAL A 388 -8.88 -3.38 -12.06
CA VAL A 388 -8.66 -1.92 -12.12
C VAL A 388 -7.19 -1.58 -11.98
N MET A 389 -6.44 -2.29 -11.15
CA MET A 389 -4.99 -2.10 -11.05
C MET A 389 -4.32 -2.32 -12.42
N ALA A 390 -4.68 -3.38 -13.13
CA ALA A 390 -4.16 -3.67 -14.47
C ALA A 390 -4.62 -2.65 -15.52
N MET A 391 -5.85 -2.11 -15.41
CA MET A 391 -6.34 -1.07 -16.32
C MET A 391 -5.65 0.28 -16.08
N VAL A 392 -5.35 0.62 -14.82
CA VAL A 392 -4.58 1.83 -14.46
C VAL A 392 -3.13 1.68 -14.93
N ASP A 393 -2.51 0.51 -14.72
CA ASP A 393 -1.16 0.23 -15.20
C ASP A 393 -1.05 0.36 -16.74
N ALA A 394 -2.08 -0.08 -17.47
CA ALA A 394 -2.15 0.05 -18.92
C ALA A 394 -2.65 1.43 -19.41
N ASP A 395 -2.88 2.39 -18.51
CA ASP A 395 -3.39 3.75 -18.79
C ASP A 395 -4.70 3.78 -19.58
N MET A 396 -5.59 2.79 -19.33
CA MET A 396 -6.82 2.59 -20.13
C MET A 396 -8.02 3.39 -19.61
N ILE A 397 -7.97 3.88 -18.37
CA ILE A 397 -9.12 4.49 -17.69
C ILE A 397 -8.76 5.84 -17.07
N GLU A 398 -9.78 6.66 -16.90
CA GLU A 398 -9.68 7.98 -16.26
C GLU A 398 -10.96 8.26 -15.45
N ALA A 399 -10.88 9.20 -14.53
CA ALA A 399 -12.03 9.64 -13.75
C ALA A 399 -13.07 10.31 -14.65
N SER A 400 -14.34 10.05 -14.38
CA SER A 400 -15.47 10.74 -14.99
C SER A 400 -15.88 11.95 -14.14
N VAL A 401 -16.59 12.90 -14.75
CA VAL A 401 -17.27 13.98 -14.02
C VAL A 401 -18.32 13.43 -13.04
N HIS A 402 -18.92 12.30 -13.38
CA HIS A 402 -19.86 11.61 -12.51
C HIS A 402 -19.11 10.65 -11.57
N PRO A 403 -19.21 10.80 -10.25
CA PRO A 403 -18.45 10.01 -9.29
C PRO A 403 -18.76 8.51 -9.36
N THR A 404 -19.97 8.14 -9.81
CA THR A 404 -20.43 6.76 -9.93
C THR A 404 -19.83 5.98 -11.10
N THR A 405 -19.14 6.66 -12.02
CA THR A 405 -18.64 6.06 -13.27
C THR A 405 -17.16 6.32 -13.51
N ILE A 406 -16.52 5.40 -14.20
CA ILE A 406 -15.17 5.55 -14.75
C ILE A 406 -15.27 5.59 -16.29
N ARG A 407 -14.44 6.40 -16.92
CA ARG A 407 -14.35 6.55 -18.36
C ARG A 407 -13.23 5.71 -18.93
N LEU A 408 -13.52 5.03 -20.04
CA LEU A 408 -12.49 4.39 -20.87
C LEU A 408 -11.85 5.43 -21.78
N LYS A 409 -10.52 5.45 -21.82
CA LYS A 409 -9.75 6.27 -22.73
C LYS A 409 -9.79 5.66 -24.14
N PRO A 410 -9.77 6.44 -25.21
CA PRO A 410 -9.62 5.91 -26.57
C PRO A 410 -8.22 5.32 -26.78
N SER A 411 -8.11 4.35 -27.70
CA SER A 411 -6.80 3.88 -28.18
C SER A 411 -6.09 4.99 -28.95
N ASP A 412 -4.77 5.07 -28.75
CA ASP A 412 -3.88 6.00 -29.47
C ASP A 412 -2.50 5.33 -29.74
N SER A 413 -1.50 6.08 -30.16
CA SER A 413 -0.15 5.56 -30.43
C SER A 413 0.61 5.07 -29.18
N THR A 414 0.16 5.46 -27.99
CA THR A 414 0.80 5.11 -26.70
C THR A 414 0.05 4.04 -25.94
N ARG A 415 -1.22 3.82 -26.27
CA ARG A 415 -2.13 2.98 -25.51
C ARG A 415 -3.09 2.22 -26.44
N TYR A 416 -3.19 0.93 -26.20
CA TYR A 416 -4.18 0.08 -26.87
C TYR A 416 -5.28 -0.30 -25.87
N VAL A 417 -6.52 0.01 -26.21
CA VAL A 417 -7.70 -0.32 -25.39
C VAL A 417 -8.53 -1.34 -26.15
N PRO A 418 -8.59 -2.62 -25.70
CA PRO A 418 -9.45 -3.64 -26.29
C PRO A 418 -10.92 -3.37 -25.99
N ASP A 419 -11.82 -4.18 -26.54
CA ASP A 419 -13.22 -4.16 -26.14
C ASP A 419 -13.36 -4.51 -24.66
N VAL A 420 -14.04 -3.65 -23.92
CA VAL A 420 -14.32 -3.82 -22.49
C VAL A 420 -15.82 -3.99 -22.28
N PHE A 421 -16.18 -5.00 -21.52
CA PHE A 421 -17.57 -5.32 -21.17
C PHE A 421 -17.69 -5.44 -19.66
N TYR A 422 -18.91 -5.25 -19.13
CA TYR A 422 -19.22 -5.61 -17.75
C TYR A 422 -20.47 -6.49 -17.69
N ARG A 423 -20.57 -7.30 -16.64
CA ARG A 423 -21.70 -8.21 -16.41
C ARG A 423 -22.44 -7.80 -15.15
N TYR A 424 -23.76 -7.74 -15.28
CA TYR A 424 -24.65 -7.54 -14.13
C TYR A 424 -25.89 -8.42 -14.25
N THR A 425 -26.50 -8.75 -13.12
CA THR A 425 -27.77 -9.44 -13.09
C THR A 425 -28.86 -8.38 -13.02
N ASN A 426 -29.75 -8.37 -14.02
CA ASN A 426 -30.83 -7.41 -14.08
C ASN A 426 -31.93 -7.73 -13.06
N LYS A 427 -32.94 -6.85 -12.95
CA LYS A 427 -34.10 -7.03 -12.03
C LYS A 427 -34.91 -8.30 -12.26
N TYR A 428 -34.73 -9.00 -13.37
CA TYR A 428 -35.38 -10.27 -13.70
C TYR A 428 -34.50 -11.49 -13.40
N GLY A 429 -33.34 -11.31 -12.78
CA GLY A 429 -32.40 -12.38 -12.50
C GLY A 429 -31.61 -12.90 -13.70
N ILE A 430 -31.59 -12.14 -14.82
CA ILE A 430 -30.89 -12.51 -16.05
C ILE A 430 -29.52 -11.81 -16.07
N ASP A 431 -28.47 -12.57 -16.34
CA ASP A 431 -27.13 -12.01 -16.53
C ASP A 431 -27.04 -11.30 -17.89
N VAL A 432 -26.75 -10.02 -17.84
CA VAL A 432 -26.59 -9.15 -18.99
C VAL A 432 -25.11 -8.79 -19.13
N LYS A 433 -24.60 -8.83 -20.37
CA LYS A 433 -23.28 -8.34 -20.75
C LYS A 433 -23.45 -7.05 -21.55
N GLU A 434 -22.89 -5.96 -21.06
CA GLU A 434 -22.99 -4.63 -21.66
C GLU A 434 -21.60 -4.08 -22.00
N ASN A 435 -21.52 -3.21 -23.00
CA ASN A 435 -20.29 -2.56 -23.40
C ASN A 435 -19.95 -1.46 -22.38
N ALA A 436 -18.72 -1.46 -21.89
CA ALA A 436 -18.22 -0.47 -20.94
C ALA A 436 -17.84 0.88 -21.55
N SER A 437 -17.80 1.00 -22.87
CA SER A 437 -17.49 2.26 -23.54
C SER A 437 -18.75 3.14 -23.69
N PRO A 438 -18.70 4.45 -23.43
CA PRO A 438 -17.55 5.26 -22.99
C PRO A 438 -17.30 5.22 -21.47
N THR A 439 -18.27 4.78 -20.69
CA THR A 439 -18.19 4.74 -19.21
C THR A 439 -18.84 3.48 -18.66
N PHE A 440 -18.39 3.07 -17.47
CA PHE A 440 -18.96 1.94 -16.73
C PHE A 440 -19.00 2.23 -15.22
N PRO A 441 -19.86 1.53 -14.44
CA PRO A 441 -20.01 1.78 -13.02
C PRO A 441 -18.75 1.42 -12.21
N VAL A 442 -18.35 2.30 -11.27
CA VAL A 442 -17.19 2.11 -10.36
C VAL A 442 -17.38 0.88 -9.48
N GLU A 443 -18.59 0.52 -9.10
CA GLU A 443 -18.89 -0.56 -8.14
C GLU A 443 -18.33 -1.94 -8.53
N TYR A 444 -18.11 -2.18 -9.83
CA TYR A 444 -17.49 -3.43 -10.32
C TYR A 444 -16.03 -3.58 -9.91
N LEU A 445 -15.41 -2.49 -9.53
CA LEU A 445 -13.99 -2.42 -9.20
C LEU A 445 -13.73 -2.51 -7.70
N LEU A 446 -14.80 -2.38 -6.89
CA LEU A 446 -14.68 -2.30 -5.44
C LEU A 446 -14.77 -3.68 -4.78
N VAL A 447 -13.92 -3.88 -3.79
CA VAL A 447 -13.89 -5.04 -2.91
C VAL A 447 -14.06 -4.54 -1.48
N THR A 448 -15.19 -4.86 -0.84
CA THR A 448 -15.48 -4.37 0.51
C THR A 448 -14.74 -5.16 1.56
N CYS A 449 -14.13 -4.47 2.53
CA CYS A 449 -13.53 -5.04 3.72
C CYS A 449 -14.41 -4.72 4.94
N THR A 450 -14.34 -5.53 5.99
CA THR A 450 -14.92 -5.17 7.28
C THR A 450 -13.93 -4.32 8.07
N HIS A 451 -14.40 -3.58 9.07
CA HIS A 451 -13.55 -2.79 9.96
C HIS A 451 -14.03 -2.87 11.40
N GLY A 452 -13.21 -2.46 12.34
CA GLY A 452 -13.58 -2.43 13.75
C GLY A 452 -12.42 -2.17 14.68
N PHE A 453 -12.70 -2.42 15.97
CA PHE A 453 -11.75 -2.30 17.07
C PHE A 453 -11.63 -3.63 17.79
N PRO A 454 -10.47 -3.94 18.39
CA PRO A 454 -10.29 -5.16 19.19
C PRO A 454 -11.09 -5.07 20.48
N THR A 455 -11.55 -6.21 20.98
CA THR A 455 -12.20 -6.30 22.31
C THR A 455 -11.22 -5.97 23.44
N GLU A 456 -9.97 -6.36 23.29
CA GLU A 456 -8.88 -6.09 24.23
C GLU A 456 -7.74 -5.39 23.45
N PRO A 457 -7.66 -4.05 23.53
CA PRO A 457 -6.61 -3.30 22.88
C PRO A 457 -5.20 -3.67 23.38
N LYS A 458 -4.29 -3.94 22.47
CA LYS A 458 -2.86 -4.19 22.77
C LYS A 458 -1.99 -3.35 21.83
N PRO A 459 -2.05 -2.01 21.95
CA PRO A 459 -1.32 -1.14 21.06
C PRO A 459 0.19 -1.25 21.26
N ARG A 460 0.94 -1.12 20.19
CA ARG A 460 2.41 -1.01 20.24
C ARG A 460 2.84 0.35 20.78
N PHE A 461 2.06 1.40 20.48
CA PHE A 461 2.29 2.74 21.00
C PHE A 461 1.36 3.02 22.18
N LEU A 462 1.94 3.34 23.33
CA LEU A 462 1.22 3.58 24.60
C LEU A 462 0.68 5.02 24.70
N SER A 463 1.24 5.93 23.91
CA SER A 463 0.89 7.34 23.88
C SER A 463 0.50 7.76 22.47
N SER A 464 -0.32 8.76 22.39
CA SER A 464 -0.62 9.52 21.18
C SER A 464 -0.79 11.01 21.55
N ALA A 465 -0.01 11.48 22.54
CA ALA A 465 -0.13 12.83 23.08
C ALA A 465 0.67 13.87 22.28
N PHE A 466 1.72 13.43 21.56
CA PHE A 466 2.55 14.35 20.78
C PHE A 466 1.75 14.95 19.61
N ALA A 467 2.10 16.18 19.23
CA ALA A 467 1.47 16.88 18.12
C ALA A 467 1.56 16.06 16.81
N ILE A 468 0.49 16.05 16.02
CA ILE A 468 0.48 15.36 14.73
C ILE A 468 1.17 16.26 13.69
N GLU A 469 1.97 15.64 12.84
CA GLU A 469 2.69 16.30 11.76
C GLU A 469 1.76 16.95 10.72
N ASN A 470 2.30 17.94 10.00
CA ASN A 470 1.64 18.60 8.87
C ASN A 470 0.26 19.22 9.19
N ARG A 471 0.10 19.75 10.41
CA ARG A 471 -1.10 20.48 10.86
C ARG A 471 -0.79 21.93 11.25
N PRO A 472 -0.28 22.76 10.34
CA PRO A 472 0.15 24.12 10.65
C PRO A 472 -1.01 24.96 11.23
N GLY A 473 -0.75 25.65 12.34
CA GLY A 473 -1.75 26.49 13.04
C GLY A 473 -2.80 25.73 13.85
N LEU A 474 -2.77 24.40 13.84
CA LEU A 474 -3.64 23.56 14.66
C LEU A 474 -2.83 22.78 15.71
N GLU A 475 -1.80 22.11 15.27
CA GLU A 475 -0.83 21.38 16.09
C GLU A 475 0.57 21.63 15.50
N ASP A 476 1.38 22.44 16.17
CA ASP A 476 2.72 22.76 15.67
C ASP A 476 3.76 21.89 16.36
N GLN A 477 4.46 21.08 15.57
CA GLN A 477 5.65 20.35 16.03
C GLN A 477 6.84 21.32 16.03
N THR A 478 7.29 21.72 17.20
CA THR A 478 8.40 22.67 17.35
C THR A 478 9.54 22.06 18.14
N LEU A 479 10.77 22.49 17.81
CA LEU A 479 11.96 22.06 18.54
C LEU A 479 11.91 22.49 20.02
N ASP A 480 11.45 23.70 20.28
CA ASP A 480 11.31 24.21 21.66
C ASP A 480 10.33 23.38 22.49
N GLY A 481 9.21 22.94 21.87
CA GLY A 481 8.26 22.04 22.48
C GLY A 481 8.90 20.69 22.84
N LEU A 482 9.62 20.07 21.89
CA LEU A 482 10.34 18.84 22.11
C LEU A 482 11.36 18.97 23.25
N LEU A 483 12.20 20.03 23.23
CA LEU A 483 13.20 20.27 24.27
C LEU A 483 12.56 20.50 25.65
N ALA A 484 11.39 21.15 25.69
CA ALA A 484 10.63 21.32 26.93
C ALA A 484 10.14 19.97 27.49
N GLU A 485 9.69 19.06 26.64
CA GLU A 485 9.30 17.71 27.05
C GLU A 485 10.50 16.90 27.54
N VAL A 486 11.60 16.87 26.76
CA VAL A 486 12.84 16.14 27.09
C VAL A 486 13.38 16.51 28.47
N ARG A 487 13.28 17.79 28.87
CA ARG A 487 13.69 18.24 30.23
C ARG A 487 12.94 17.52 31.35
N ASN A 488 11.70 17.13 31.10
CA ASN A 488 10.84 16.48 32.09
C ASN A 488 10.88 14.95 32.03
N VAL A 489 11.54 14.38 31.01
CA VAL A 489 11.66 12.92 30.85
C VAL A 489 12.62 12.36 31.89
N THR A 490 12.13 11.41 32.67
CA THR A 490 12.91 10.63 33.64
C THR A 490 13.12 9.20 33.11
N PRO A 491 14.06 8.43 33.67
CA PRO A 491 14.23 7.02 33.28
C PRO A 491 12.93 6.21 33.34
N ASP A 492 12.05 6.50 34.30
CA ASP A 492 10.79 5.79 34.50
C ASP A 492 9.72 6.21 33.49
N THR A 493 9.75 7.45 33.00
CA THR A 493 8.76 7.98 32.04
C THR A 493 9.22 7.89 30.59
N LEU A 494 10.51 7.62 30.36
CA LEU A 494 11.10 7.58 29.02
C LEU A 494 10.36 6.62 28.08
N VAL A 495 10.04 5.42 28.54
CA VAL A 495 9.39 4.40 27.73
C VAL A 495 8.01 4.85 27.27
N SER A 496 7.18 5.37 28.20
CA SER A 496 5.83 5.84 27.86
C SER A 496 5.84 7.08 26.99
N TRP A 497 6.79 7.99 27.21
CA TRP A 497 6.97 9.19 26.41
C TRP A 497 7.42 8.85 24.97
N LEU A 498 8.41 7.95 24.84
CA LEU A 498 8.95 7.55 23.54
C LEU A 498 7.96 6.68 22.73
N SER A 499 7.02 6.03 23.42
CA SER A 499 6.03 5.13 22.80
C SER A 499 4.89 5.93 22.14
N ASP A 500 5.26 6.87 21.27
CA ASP A 500 4.38 7.73 20.47
C ASP A 500 4.94 7.84 19.04
N TRP A 501 4.13 7.46 18.04
CA TRP A 501 4.56 7.47 16.65
C TRP A 501 4.95 8.88 16.16
N HIS A 502 4.12 9.87 16.47
CA HIS A 502 4.34 11.26 15.99
C HIS A 502 5.62 11.86 16.57
N LEU A 503 5.93 11.51 17.82
CA LEU A 503 7.19 11.86 18.47
C LEU A 503 8.38 11.20 17.76
N LEU A 504 8.31 9.89 17.47
CA LEU A 504 9.38 9.19 16.77
C LEU A 504 9.61 9.77 15.36
N ALA A 505 8.53 10.07 14.64
CA ALA A 505 8.60 10.70 13.32
C ALA A 505 9.30 12.06 13.39
N PHE A 506 8.96 12.89 14.38
CA PHE A 506 9.58 14.19 14.60
C PHE A 506 11.04 14.07 15.05
N LEU A 507 11.36 13.19 16.01
CA LEU A 507 12.74 12.93 16.44
C LEU A 507 13.64 12.52 15.26
N GLY A 508 13.14 11.63 14.39
CA GLY A 508 13.86 11.22 13.18
C GLY A 508 14.13 12.37 12.20
N GLN A 509 13.29 13.42 12.21
CA GLN A 509 13.50 14.61 11.38
C GLN A 509 14.56 15.57 11.95
N THR A 510 14.68 15.64 13.28
CA THR A 510 15.60 16.59 13.95
C THR A 510 17.06 16.29 13.74
N GLY A 511 17.43 15.04 13.48
CA GLY A 511 18.82 14.60 13.29
C GLY A 511 19.67 14.57 14.57
N PHE A 512 19.09 14.75 15.77
CA PHE A 512 19.81 14.63 17.04
C PHE A 512 20.27 13.21 17.35
N LEU A 513 19.43 12.24 16.98
CA LEU A 513 19.73 10.82 17.14
C LEU A 513 20.34 10.29 15.83
N SER A 514 21.43 9.53 15.95
CA SER A 514 21.97 8.80 14.81
C SER A 514 20.98 7.73 14.33
N PRO A 515 21.09 7.20 13.10
CA PRO A 515 20.25 6.11 12.63
C PRO A 515 20.24 4.89 13.58
N ASP A 516 21.37 4.57 14.20
CA ASP A 516 21.47 3.47 15.16
C ASP A 516 20.75 3.80 16.47
N ASP A 517 20.88 5.04 16.97
CA ASP A 517 20.14 5.49 18.15
C ASP A 517 18.63 5.53 17.89
N MET A 518 18.20 6.00 16.68
CA MET A 518 16.79 5.98 16.28
C MET A 518 16.24 4.56 16.20
N ARG A 519 17.03 3.60 15.71
CA ARG A 519 16.63 2.17 15.69
C ARG A 519 16.44 1.63 17.10
N VAL A 520 17.30 2.03 18.04
CA VAL A 520 17.14 1.70 19.46
C VAL A 520 15.89 2.36 20.03
N ALA A 521 15.66 3.65 19.74
CA ALA A 521 14.48 4.39 20.18
C ALA A 521 13.18 3.73 19.71
N CYS A 522 13.09 3.41 18.40
CA CYS A 522 11.95 2.69 17.83
C CYS A 522 11.71 1.34 18.51
N ARG A 523 12.78 0.58 18.77
CA ARG A 523 12.67 -0.69 19.48
C ARG A 523 12.15 -0.51 20.91
N VAL A 524 12.67 0.47 21.66
CA VAL A 524 12.20 0.79 23.01
C VAL A 524 10.73 1.17 23.00
N ALA A 525 10.31 2.01 22.05
CA ALA A 525 8.94 2.49 21.89
C ALA A 525 7.92 1.36 21.75
N VAL A 526 8.26 0.30 21.00
CA VAL A 526 7.31 -0.80 20.68
C VAL A 526 7.48 -2.02 21.58
N THR A 527 8.67 -2.24 22.17
CA THR A 527 8.91 -3.39 23.07
C THR A 527 8.77 -3.04 24.54
N HIS A 528 8.75 -1.73 24.84
CA HIS A 528 8.67 -1.16 26.19
C HIS A 528 9.80 -1.60 27.11
N ARG A 529 11.00 -1.89 26.55
CA ARG A 529 12.19 -2.40 27.25
C ARG A 529 13.47 -1.91 26.62
N GLY A 530 14.56 -1.91 27.41
CA GLY A 530 15.91 -1.63 26.92
C GLY A 530 16.24 -0.15 26.83
N GLN A 531 15.55 0.70 27.58
CA GLN A 531 15.77 2.16 27.63
C GLN A 531 17.19 2.55 28.02
N GLU A 532 17.91 1.70 28.79
CA GLU A 532 19.29 1.95 29.24
C GLU A 532 20.24 2.12 28.03
N ALA A 533 20.02 1.36 26.95
CA ALA A 533 20.83 1.44 25.74
C ALA A 533 20.68 2.81 25.08
N LEU A 534 19.46 3.34 25.00
CA LEU A 534 19.21 4.68 24.47
C LEU A 534 19.78 5.76 25.38
N MET A 535 19.56 5.66 26.68
CA MET A 535 20.03 6.63 27.66
C MET A 535 21.56 6.75 27.70
N SER A 536 22.27 5.68 27.37
CA SER A 536 23.74 5.66 27.30
C SER A 536 24.28 6.12 25.96
N SER A 537 23.43 6.33 24.94
CA SER A 537 23.86 6.75 23.62
C SER A 537 24.30 8.23 23.61
N SER A 538 25.27 8.55 22.75
CA SER A 538 25.77 9.92 22.63
C SER A 538 24.72 10.89 22.10
N GLY A 539 23.86 10.44 21.17
CA GLY A 539 22.79 11.25 20.62
C GLY A 539 21.77 11.67 21.68
N TRP A 540 21.32 10.72 22.53
CA TRP A 540 20.40 11.01 23.62
C TRP A 540 21.00 11.97 24.64
N GLN A 541 22.27 11.75 25.07
CA GLN A 541 22.95 12.63 26.03
C GLN A 541 23.11 14.04 25.47
N THR A 542 23.41 14.17 24.18
CA THR A 542 23.49 15.46 23.49
C THR A 542 22.12 16.15 23.50
N LEU A 543 21.03 15.44 23.15
CA LEU A 543 19.68 15.97 23.17
C LEU A 543 19.28 16.47 24.58
N VAL A 544 19.56 15.70 25.62
CA VAL A 544 19.29 16.07 27.00
C VAL A 544 20.10 17.32 27.42
N THR A 545 21.38 17.39 27.03
CA THR A 545 22.24 18.56 27.31
C THR A 545 21.69 19.82 26.65
N ILE A 546 21.34 19.75 25.35
CA ILE A 546 20.73 20.86 24.61
C ILE A 546 19.41 21.29 25.29
N ALA A 547 18.58 20.33 25.68
CA ALA A 547 17.34 20.60 26.35
C ALA A 547 17.52 21.33 27.69
N GLN A 548 18.56 20.97 28.45
CA GLN A 548 18.88 21.65 29.72
C GLN A 548 19.44 23.07 29.51
N GLU A 549 20.32 23.25 28.52
CA GLU A 549 20.90 24.57 28.19
C GLU A 549 19.88 25.54 27.59
N SER A 550 18.87 25.04 26.88
CA SER A 550 17.77 25.82 26.29
C SER A 550 16.69 26.20 27.32
N ALA A 551 16.86 25.83 28.59
CA ALA A 551 15.90 26.22 29.61
C ALA A 551 15.81 27.76 29.72
N PRO A 552 14.62 28.36 29.79
CA PRO A 552 14.49 29.78 30.05
C PRO A 552 15.20 30.09 31.36
N GLN A 553 16.21 30.95 31.29
CA GLN A 553 16.85 31.42 32.54
C GLN A 553 15.78 32.12 33.36
N PRO A 554 15.65 31.83 34.66
CA PRO A 554 14.77 32.60 35.50
C PRO A 554 15.19 34.05 35.36
N SER A 555 14.24 34.91 34.99
CA SER A 555 14.47 36.34 34.96
C SER A 555 15.09 36.74 36.30
N PRO A 556 16.21 37.49 36.33
CA PRO A 556 16.76 37.96 37.58
C PRO A 556 15.62 38.60 38.37
N PRO A 557 15.51 38.28 39.69
CA PRO A 557 14.49 38.90 40.50
C PRO A 557 14.54 40.42 40.26
N PRO A 558 13.41 41.11 40.09
CA PRO A 558 13.44 42.55 39.96
C PRO A 558 14.29 43.11 41.08
N PRO A 559 15.18 44.11 40.81
CA PRO A 559 16.03 44.66 41.84
C PRO A 559 15.15 44.95 43.05
N ALA A 560 15.58 44.42 44.22
CA ALA A 560 14.84 44.69 45.46
C ALA A 560 14.59 46.17 45.52
N GLU A 561 13.35 46.57 45.47
CA GLU A 561 12.96 47.95 45.70
C GLU A 561 13.58 48.35 47.04
N ALA A 562 14.52 49.30 46.97
CA ALA A 562 15.06 49.94 48.16
C ALA A 562 13.87 50.47 48.95
N GLU A 563 13.75 50.09 50.23
CA GLU A 563 12.73 50.65 51.12
C GLU A 563 12.70 52.18 50.94
N PRO A 564 11.55 52.79 50.66
CA PRO A 564 11.46 54.23 50.54
C PRO A 564 11.70 54.85 51.92
N GLU A 565 12.81 55.59 52.09
CA GLU A 565 12.94 56.56 53.19
C GLU A 565 11.67 57.44 53.22
N ALA A 566 11.08 57.52 54.39
CA ALA A 566 9.90 58.33 54.65
C ALA A 566 10.20 59.82 54.33
N LEU A 567 9.70 60.30 53.21
CA LEU A 567 9.54 61.72 52.94
C LEU A 567 8.03 62.04 52.96
N ALA A 568 7.74 62.98 53.84
CA ALA A 568 6.43 63.55 54.04
C ALA A 568 5.99 64.30 52.78
N ASP A 569 4.65 64.44 52.72
CA ASP A 569 3.82 65.28 51.85
C ASP A 569 3.35 64.62 50.55
N ALA A 570 2.10 64.18 50.58
CA ALA A 570 1.28 63.87 49.43
C ALA A 570 1.08 65.06 48.53
N PRO A 571 1.32 65.00 47.20
CA PRO A 571 0.76 65.99 46.29
C PRO A 571 -0.71 65.68 46.06
N SER A 572 -1.53 66.67 46.22
CA SER A 572 -2.94 66.72 45.94
C SER A 572 -3.27 66.23 44.54
N GLU A 573 -4.28 65.38 44.42
CA GLU A 573 -4.77 64.77 43.15
C GLU A 573 -5.07 65.88 42.11
N GLY A 574 -4.53 65.77 40.91
CA GLY A 574 -4.82 66.62 39.78
C GLY A 574 -6.26 66.47 39.33
N SER A 575 -6.86 67.54 38.81
CA SER A 575 -8.25 67.57 38.34
C SER A 575 -8.32 67.11 36.87
N ALA A 576 -9.16 66.11 36.57
CA ALA A 576 -9.41 65.66 35.20
C ALA A 576 -10.35 66.69 34.48
N CYS A 577 -9.96 67.11 33.29
CA CYS A 577 -10.77 68.01 32.47
C CYS A 577 -12.09 67.34 32.04
N PRO A 578 -13.25 67.97 32.28
CA PRO A 578 -14.53 67.38 31.88
C PRO A 578 -14.77 67.37 30.36
N HIS A 579 -13.93 68.09 29.57
CA HIS A 579 -14.08 68.16 28.12
C HIS A 579 -13.15 67.22 27.34
N CYS A 580 -11.90 66.96 27.82
CA CYS A 580 -10.94 66.17 27.12
C CYS A 580 -10.28 65.08 27.99
N THR A 581 -10.71 64.92 29.25
CA THR A 581 -10.22 63.87 30.21
C THR A 581 -8.74 63.98 30.61
N PHE A 582 -8.02 65.03 30.18
CA PHE A 582 -6.62 65.25 30.54
C PHE A 582 -6.52 65.65 32.04
N LEU A 583 -5.54 65.02 32.74
CA LEU A 583 -5.26 65.32 34.15
C LEU A 583 -4.37 66.55 34.28
N ASN A 584 -4.93 67.63 34.78
CA ASN A 584 -4.22 68.89 34.99
C ASN A 584 -3.63 68.99 36.39
N ALA A 585 -2.60 69.84 36.54
CA ALA A 585 -1.97 70.07 37.83
C ALA A 585 -2.98 70.65 38.85
N PRO A 586 -2.80 70.28 40.14
CA PRO A 586 -3.71 70.83 41.19
C PRO A 586 -3.73 72.37 41.22
N GLY A 587 -4.95 72.96 41.11
CA GLY A 587 -5.13 74.41 41.15
C GLY A 587 -5.16 75.10 39.78
N SER A 588 -5.09 74.35 38.68
CA SER A 588 -5.29 74.89 37.33
C SER A 588 -6.75 75.29 37.16
N THR A 589 -7.01 76.47 36.60
CA THR A 589 -8.35 77.00 36.29
C THR A 589 -8.83 76.58 34.91
N ASP A 590 -7.90 76.36 33.99
CA ASP A 590 -8.15 76.00 32.61
C ASP A 590 -7.33 74.78 32.24
N CYS A 591 -7.82 73.97 31.32
CA CYS A 591 -7.12 72.73 30.86
C CYS A 591 -5.93 73.08 29.95
N ASP A 592 -4.74 72.54 30.27
CA ASP A 592 -3.51 72.79 29.51
C ASP A 592 -3.57 72.25 28.08
N VAL A 593 -4.49 71.30 27.76
CA VAL A 593 -4.61 70.67 26.44
C VAL A 593 -5.70 71.30 25.59
N CYS A 594 -6.91 71.58 26.14
CA CYS A 594 -8.00 72.04 25.33
C CYS A 594 -8.33 73.54 25.61
N GLY A 595 -7.71 74.18 26.62
CA GLY A 595 -7.90 75.58 26.96
C GLY A 595 -9.28 75.91 27.52
N LEU A 596 -10.08 74.92 27.91
CA LEU A 596 -11.42 75.13 28.48
C LEU A 596 -11.39 75.09 30.01
N PRO A 597 -12.32 75.84 30.70
CA PRO A 597 -12.37 75.88 32.15
C PRO A 597 -12.59 74.51 32.77
N LEU A 598 -11.92 74.24 33.88
CA LEU A 598 -12.00 72.97 34.61
C LEU A 598 -13.18 72.89 35.59
N HIS A 599 -13.97 73.99 35.71
CA HIS A 599 -15.13 74.09 36.59
C HIS A 599 -16.40 74.45 35.83
#